data_f387e518a50943f083f0c17bc34738fa
#
_entry.id   f387e518a50943f083f0c17bc34738fa
#
_cell.length_a   1.000
_cell.length_b   1.000
_cell.length_c   1.000
_cell.angle_alpha   90.00
_cell.angle_beta   90.00
_cell.angle_gamma   90.00
#
_symmetry.space_group_name_H-M   'P 1'
#
loop_
_entity.id
_entity.type
_entity.pdbx_description
1 polymer ?
#
loop_
_entity_poly.entity_id
_entity_poly.type
_entity_poly.pdbx_seq_one_letter_code
_entity_poly.pdbx_strand_id
1 'polypeptide(L)'
;MKSIRRTSSLILILLAGLALIFHPARAQSDGPLAIVMTADGPIMPPMLEYIQRGVEVADGENAEVLIVQLNTPGGSVGTMFEIITAI
;
A
#
# COMPACT_ATOMS: atom_id res chain seq x y z
N MET A 1 35.16 26.59 32.12
CA MET A 1 34.39 27.02 30.95
C MET A 1 34.67 26.23 29.67
N LYS A 2 35.86 25.74 29.47
CA LYS A 2 36.17 24.91 28.28
C LYS A 2 35.49 23.54 28.26
N SER A 3 35.09 22.97 29.41
CA SER A 3 34.37 21.68 29.52
C SER A 3 32.89 21.78 29.09
N ILE A 4 32.25 22.92 29.25
CA ILE A 4 30.84 23.11 28.91
C ILE A 4 30.64 23.16 27.38
N ARG A 5 31.57 23.73 26.65
CA ARG A 5 31.51 23.79 25.17
C ARG A 5 31.69 22.41 24.52
N ARG A 6 32.52 21.55 25.09
CA ARG A 6 32.74 20.18 24.61
C ARG A 6 31.51 19.30 24.86
N THR A 7 30.86 19.47 25.99
CA THR A 7 29.65 18.73 26.35
C THR A 7 28.49 19.12 25.45
N SER A 8 28.33 20.41 25.11
CA SER A 8 27.28 20.89 24.21
C SER A 8 27.46 20.38 22.80
N SER A 9 28.67 20.26 22.28
CA SER A 9 28.95 19.70 20.95
C SER A 9 28.65 18.22 20.89
N LEU A 10 28.97 17.46 21.94
CA LEU A 10 28.65 16.02 22.03
C LEU A 10 27.15 15.76 22.08
N ILE A 11 26.39 16.57 22.80
CA ILE A 11 24.92 16.49 22.88
C ILE A 11 24.28 16.81 21.53
N LEU A 12 24.80 17.78 20.80
CA LEU A 12 24.33 18.14 19.45
C LEU A 12 24.58 16.99 18.44
N ILE A 13 25.70 16.33 18.49
CA ILE A 13 26.02 15.19 17.63
C ILE A 13 25.14 13.99 17.97
N LEU A 14 24.87 13.74 19.25
CA LEU A 14 23.96 12.68 19.69
C LEU A 14 22.52 12.93 19.24
N LEU A 15 22.03 14.16 19.32
CA LEU A 15 20.69 14.55 18.85
C LEU A 15 20.54 14.43 17.33
N ALA A 16 21.58 14.80 16.58
CA ALA A 16 21.59 14.64 15.12
C ALA A 16 21.61 13.15 14.71
N GLY A 17 22.37 12.31 15.43
CA GLY A 17 22.38 10.87 15.23
C GLY A 17 21.05 10.20 15.52
N LEU A 18 20.38 10.61 16.59
CA LEU A 18 19.04 10.13 16.92
C LEU A 18 17.99 10.54 15.86
N ALA A 19 18.05 11.75 15.34
CA ALA A 19 17.16 12.20 14.29
C ALA A 19 17.33 11.40 12.99
N LEU A 20 18.54 10.94 12.67
CA LEU A 20 18.81 10.07 11.53
C LEU A 20 18.26 8.65 11.72
N ILE A 21 18.28 8.12 12.95
CA ILE A 21 17.76 6.79 13.29
C ILE A 21 16.23 6.77 13.26
N PHE A 22 15.57 7.84 13.68
CA PHE A 22 14.12 7.97 13.69
C PHE A 22 13.54 8.55 12.39
N HIS A 23 14.36 8.81 11.39
CA HIS A 23 13.86 9.13 10.08
C HIS A 23 13.16 7.89 9.52
N PRO A 24 11.84 7.93 9.28
CA PRO A 24 11.20 6.80 8.62
C PRO A 24 11.92 6.61 7.30
N ALA A 25 12.52 5.44 7.14
CA ALA A 25 13.08 5.04 5.87
C ALA A 25 11.91 4.98 4.88
N ARG A 26 11.64 6.07 4.21
CA ARG A 26 10.75 6.07 3.07
C ARG A 26 11.45 5.38 1.92
N ALA A 27 11.41 4.06 1.93
CA ALA A 27 11.66 3.27 0.76
C ALA A 27 10.44 3.43 -0.18
N GLN A 28 10.08 4.66 -0.48
CA GLN A 28 9.06 4.92 -1.48
C GLN A 28 9.77 5.24 -2.77
N SER A 29 9.65 4.33 -3.71
CA SER A 29 9.81 4.70 -5.09
C SER A 29 8.77 5.79 -5.40
N ASP A 30 9.21 6.94 -5.88
CA ASP A 30 8.33 7.96 -6.46
C ASP A 30 7.73 7.51 -7.80
N GLY A 31 7.85 6.21 -8.10
CA GLY A 31 7.36 5.61 -9.33
C GLY A 31 5.89 5.19 -9.26
N PRO A 32 5.35 4.72 -10.39
CA PRO A 32 3.98 4.26 -10.48
C PRO A 32 3.69 3.12 -9.50
N LEU A 33 2.52 3.16 -8.86
CA LEU A 33 2.07 2.15 -7.92
C LEU A 33 1.22 1.11 -8.62
N ALA A 34 1.58 -0.16 -8.49
CA ALA A 34 0.75 -1.29 -8.87
C ALA A 34 0.24 -1.98 -7.62
N ILE A 35 -1.06 -2.21 -7.55
CA ILE A 35 -1.67 -2.99 -6.47
C ILE A 35 -2.04 -4.36 -7.01
N VAL A 36 -1.69 -5.39 -6.26
CA VAL A 36 -2.04 -6.78 -6.58
C VAL A 36 -3.01 -7.29 -5.53
N MET A 37 -4.14 -7.83 -5.96
CA MET A 37 -5.08 -8.52 -5.09
C MET A 37 -5.32 -9.94 -5.57
N THR A 38 -5.51 -10.86 -4.64
CA THR A 38 -5.84 -12.24 -4.93
C THR A 38 -7.31 -12.48 -4.66
N ALA A 39 -8.02 -13.02 -5.65
CA ALA A 39 -9.43 -13.36 -5.56
C ALA A 39 -9.60 -14.86 -5.73
N ASP A 40 -9.76 -15.57 -4.63
CA ASP A 40 -9.95 -17.02 -4.59
C ASP A 40 -11.40 -17.34 -4.28
N GLY A 41 -11.97 -18.28 -5.03
CA GLY A 41 -13.29 -18.79 -4.78
C GLY A 41 -14.26 -18.60 -5.95
N PRO A 42 -15.54 -18.93 -5.75
CA PRO A 42 -16.53 -18.84 -6.80
C PRO A 42 -16.90 -17.39 -7.15
N ILE A 43 -17.28 -17.17 -8.39
CA ILE A 43 -17.80 -15.87 -8.85
C ILE A 43 -19.23 -15.71 -8.36
N MET A 44 -19.35 -15.17 -7.17
CA MET A 44 -20.60 -14.96 -6.45
C MET A 44 -20.59 -13.54 -5.84
N PRO A 45 -21.72 -13.03 -5.31
CA PRO A 45 -21.79 -11.67 -4.77
C PRO A 45 -20.65 -11.26 -3.80
N PRO A 46 -20.16 -12.11 -2.89
CA PRO A 46 -19.02 -11.73 -2.04
C PRO A 46 -17.74 -11.40 -2.82
N MET A 47 -17.49 -12.08 -3.94
CA MET A 47 -16.34 -11.77 -4.78
C MET A 47 -16.50 -10.41 -5.46
N LEU A 48 -17.69 -10.07 -5.91
CA LEU A 48 -17.99 -8.75 -6.45
C LEU A 48 -17.67 -7.64 -5.45
N GLU A 49 -18.14 -7.77 -4.21
CA GLU A 49 -17.86 -6.81 -3.14
C GLU A 49 -16.37 -6.67 -2.85
N TYR A 50 -15.65 -7.78 -2.85
CA TYR A 50 -14.22 -7.81 -2.63
C TYR A 50 -13.46 -7.07 -3.75
N ILE A 51 -13.80 -7.32 -5.01
CA ILE A 51 -13.19 -6.65 -6.16
C ILE A 51 -13.54 -5.16 -6.17
N GLN A 52 -14.78 -4.80 -5.87
CA GLN A 52 -15.19 -3.39 -5.76
C GLN A 52 -14.36 -2.64 -4.72
N ARG A 53 -14.12 -3.24 -3.56
CA ARG A 53 -13.25 -2.66 -2.53
C ARG A 53 -11.81 -2.52 -3.01
N GLY A 54 -11.31 -3.49 -3.74
CA GLY A 54 -9.97 -3.41 -4.34
C GLY A 54 -9.84 -2.24 -5.30
N VAL A 55 -10.84 -2.02 -6.14
CA VAL A 55 -10.89 -0.87 -7.06
C VAL A 55 -10.92 0.45 -6.29
N GLU A 56 -11.72 0.55 -5.23
CA GLU A 56 -11.79 1.74 -4.39
C GLU A 56 -10.44 2.05 -3.71
N VAL A 57 -9.78 1.04 -3.19
CA VAL A 57 -8.45 1.18 -2.57
C VAL A 57 -7.42 1.65 -3.60
N ALA A 58 -7.42 1.02 -4.78
CA ALA A 58 -6.51 1.38 -5.85
C ALA A 58 -6.71 2.84 -6.31
N ASP A 59 -7.95 3.25 -6.44
CA ASP A 59 -8.30 4.62 -6.80
C ASP A 59 -7.89 5.62 -5.71
N GLY A 60 -8.16 5.30 -4.45
CA GLY A 60 -7.80 6.15 -3.31
C GLY A 60 -6.29 6.30 -3.12
N GLU A 61 -5.50 5.33 -3.52
CA GLU A 61 -4.04 5.36 -3.46
C GLU A 61 -3.38 5.87 -4.75
N ASN A 62 -4.16 6.30 -5.71
CA ASN A 62 -3.70 6.72 -7.04
C ASN A 62 -2.84 5.65 -7.73
N ALA A 63 -3.22 4.40 -7.62
CA ALA A 63 -2.55 3.31 -8.31
C ALA A 63 -2.73 3.43 -9.82
N GLU A 64 -1.68 3.16 -10.56
CA GLU A 64 -1.76 3.15 -12.02
C GLU A 64 -2.40 1.89 -12.57
N VAL A 65 -2.30 0.80 -11.83
CA VAL A 65 -2.87 -0.48 -12.21
C VAL A 65 -3.29 -1.29 -10.99
N LEU A 66 -4.40 -1.96 -11.11
CA LEU A 66 -4.85 -2.98 -10.18
C LEU A 66 -4.79 -4.33 -10.91
N ILE A 67 -4.02 -5.25 -10.36
CA ILE A 67 -3.89 -6.60 -10.89
C ILE A 67 -4.72 -7.53 -10.02
N VAL A 68 -5.71 -8.18 -10.60
CA VAL A 68 -6.53 -9.17 -9.90
C VAL A 68 -6.05 -10.56 -10.31
N GLN A 69 -5.42 -11.26 -9.38
CA GLN A 69 -5.05 -12.66 -9.54
C GLN A 69 -6.28 -13.51 -9.22
N LEU A 70 -6.93 -13.98 -10.24
CA LEU A 70 -8.19 -14.71 -10.11
C LEU A 70 -7.95 -16.22 -10.11
N ASN A 71 -8.42 -16.89 -9.06
CA ASN A 71 -8.44 -18.32 -8.94
C ASN A 71 -9.86 -18.77 -8.60
N THR A 72 -10.60 -19.24 -9.60
CA THR A 72 -12.02 -19.55 -9.45
C THR A 72 -12.40 -20.77 -10.26
N PRO A 73 -13.31 -21.63 -9.73
CA PRO A 73 -13.91 -22.72 -10.50
C PRO A 73 -15.06 -22.23 -11.41
N GLY A 74 -15.42 -20.94 -11.34
CA GLY A 74 -16.56 -20.37 -12.02
C GLY A 74 -17.60 -19.85 -11.06
N GLY A 75 -18.82 -19.60 -11.54
CA GLY A 75 -19.92 -19.11 -10.70
C GLY A 75 -21.05 -18.51 -11.51
N SER A 76 -21.67 -17.47 -10.95
CA SER A 76 -22.82 -16.79 -11.56
C SER A 76 -22.38 -15.89 -12.72
N VAL A 77 -22.99 -16.09 -13.87
CA VAL A 77 -22.77 -15.23 -15.05
C VAL A 77 -23.22 -13.79 -14.76
N GLY A 78 -24.31 -13.60 -14.04
CA GLY A 78 -24.77 -12.28 -13.64
C GLY A 78 -23.74 -11.54 -12.78
N THR A 79 -23.20 -12.21 -11.77
CA THR A 79 -22.13 -11.64 -10.92
C THR A 79 -20.88 -11.32 -11.75
N MET A 80 -20.52 -12.14 -12.71
CA MET A 80 -19.40 -11.90 -13.60
C MET A 80 -19.59 -10.61 -14.41
N PHE A 81 -20.76 -10.37 -14.95
CA PHE A 81 -21.06 -9.13 -15.66
C PHE A 81 -21.00 -7.89 -14.76
N GLU A 82 -21.47 -8.04 -13.51
CA GLU A 82 -21.36 -6.95 -12.53
C GLU A 82 -19.91 -6.63 -12.19
N ILE A 83 -19.06 -7.65 -12.05
CA ILE A 83 -17.61 -7.47 -11.85
C ILE A 83 -16.99 -6.75 -13.05
N ILE A 84 -17.29 -7.17 -14.27
CA ILE A 84 -16.78 -6.54 -15.48
C ILE A 84 -17.19 -5.06 -15.53
N THR A 85 -18.38 -4.73 -15.10
CA THR A 85 -18.85 -3.35 -15.03
C THR A 85 -18.15 -2.53 -13.97
N ALA A 86 -17.72 -3.17 -12.87
CA ALA A 86 -17.07 -2.51 -11.75
C ALA A 86 -15.59 -2.17 -12.02
N ILE A 87 -14.95 -2.88 -12.90
CA ILE A 87 -13.55 -2.67 -13.27
C ILE A 87 -13.47 -1.83 -14.55
#